data_cda7fd88386ca1515ba7c53849dcf0c0
#
_entry.id   cda7fd88386ca1515ba7c53849dcf0c0
#
_cell.length_a   1.000
_cell.length_b   1.000
_cell.length_c   1.000
_cell.angle_alpha   90.00
_cell.angle_beta   90.00
_cell.angle_gamma   90.00
#
_symmetry.space_group_name_H-M   'P 1'
#
loop_
_entity.id
_entity.type
_entity.pdbx_description
1 polymer ?
#
loop_
_entity_poly.entity_id
_entity_poly.type
_entity_poly.pdbx_seq_one_letter_code
_entity_poly.pdbx_strand_id
1 'polypeptide(L)'
;MERYRTQPGTYASYIVVQNYKKNGKRIRPYETVKPIAEKLHLDIDHSCDRDDAGCAADKIHKASKNGAKRILVCWEHKRLSDIADKLGIDGLGTYEGVCARLEGKV
;
A
#
# COMPACT_ATOMS: atom_id res chain seq x y z
N MET A 1 2.77 8.41 18.99
CA MET A 1 3.21 8.22 18.91
C MET A 1 4.16 7.86 18.41
N GLU A 2 4.40 7.45 18.43
CA GLU A 2 5.71 7.36 18.15
C GLU A 2 6.29 6.04 18.14
N ARG A 3 5.49 5.02 18.29
CA ARG A 3 5.94 3.65 18.30
C ARG A 3 6.61 3.25 17.00
N TYR A 4 5.99 3.62 15.88
CA TYR A 4 6.55 3.22 14.61
C TYR A 4 7.80 4.00 14.25
N ARG A 5 8.08 5.07 14.94
CA ARG A 5 9.30 5.82 14.69
C ARG A 5 10.52 5.11 15.25
N THR A 6 10.34 4.37 16.35
CA THR A 6 11.44 3.65 16.92
C THR A 6 11.64 2.28 16.30
N GLN A 7 10.57 1.72 15.72
CA GLN A 7 10.63 0.42 15.07
C GLN A 7 9.82 0.47 13.77
N PRO A 8 10.44 1.00 12.71
CA PRO A 8 9.71 1.20 11.45
C PRO A 8 8.99 -0.05 10.94
N GLY A 9 9.61 -1.21 11.08
CA GLY A 9 9.01 -2.45 10.60
C GLY A 9 7.75 -2.87 11.32
N THR A 10 7.47 -2.29 12.53
CA THR A 10 6.25 -2.64 13.25
C THR A 10 5.02 -2.01 12.63
N TYR A 11 5.16 -0.86 11.96
CA TYR A 11 4.02 -0.24 11.32
C TYR A 11 3.79 -0.80 9.93
N ALA A 12 4.82 -0.81 9.13
CA ALA A 12 4.77 -1.37 7.78
C ALA A 12 6.18 -1.68 7.33
N SER A 13 6.34 -2.73 6.53
CA SER A 13 7.63 -3.10 5.99
C SER A 13 7.65 -3.02 4.47
N TYR A 14 6.54 -2.70 3.84
CA TYR A 14 6.45 -2.50 2.41
C TYR A 14 5.30 -1.56 2.12
N ILE A 15 5.49 -0.65 1.17
CA ILE A 15 4.47 0.33 0.80
C ILE A 15 4.26 0.27 -0.70
N VAL A 16 3.02 0.06 -1.12
CA VAL A 16 2.67 0.09 -2.53
C VAL A 16 1.50 1.05 -2.72
N VAL A 17 1.60 1.93 -3.72
CA VAL A 17 0.53 2.87 -4.03
C VAL A 17 0.32 2.89 -5.53
N GLN A 18 -0.86 3.31 -5.95
CA GLN A 18 -1.13 3.48 -7.37
C GLN A 18 -0.18 4.53 -7.95
N ASN A 19 0.23 4.30 -9.19
CA ASN A 19 1.06 5.29 -9.86
C ASN A 19 0.22 6.52 -10.20
N TYR A 20 0.87 7.66 -10.30
CA TYR A 20 0.19 8.91 -10.62
C TYR A 20 0.64 9.36 -12.01
N LYS A 21 -0.12 10.30 -12.56
CA LYS A 21 0.17 10.82 -13.90
C LYS A 21 1.05 12.04 -13.81
N LYS A 22 1.78 12.33 -14.90
CA LYS A 22 2.70 13.45 -14.94
C LYS A 22 2.02 14.78 -14.64
N ASN A 23 0.73 14.91 -14.99
CA ASN A 23 -0.01 16.12 -14.75
C ASN A 23 -0.58 16.23 -13.33
N GLY A 24 -0.19 15.30 -12.45
CA GLY A 24 -0.62 15.32 -11.07
C GLY A 24 -1.92 14.57 -10.78
N LYS A 25 -2.56 14.05 -11.81
CA LYS A 25 -3.77 13.24 -11.58
C LYS A 25 -3.40 11.94 -10.89
N ARG A 26 -4.29 11.49 -10.00
CA ARG A 26 -4.15 10.23 -9.26
C ARG A 26 -2.99 10.23 -8.27
N ILE A 27 -2.52 11.43 -7.86
CA ILE A 27 -1.36 11.52 -6.97
C ILE A 27 -1.73 11.48 -5.49
N ARG A 28 -3.01 11.63 -5.17
CA ARG A 28 -3.44 11.74 -3.77
C ARG A 28 -2.98 10.59 -2.88
N PRO A 29 -3.11 9.31 -3.28
CA PRO A 29 -2.62 8.23 -2.42
C PRO A 29 -1.11 8.32 -2.18
N TYR A 30 -0.36 8.69 -3.20
CA TYR A 30 1.09 8.85 -3.06
C TYR A 30 1.40 9.96 -2.06
N GLU A 31 0.73 11.09 -2.19
CA GLU A 31 0.97 12.22 -1.28
C GLU A 31 0.56 11.88 0.14
N THR A 32 -0.49 11.10 0.30
CA THR A 32 -0.95 10.70 1.63
C THR A 32 0.10 9.86 2.33
N VAL A 33 0.76 8.96 1.61
CA VAL A 33 1.68 8.02 2.22
C VAL A 33 3.11 8.56 2.32
N LYS A 34 3.43 9.61 1.58
CA LYS A 34 4.80 10.09 1.52
C LYS A 34 5.41 10.43 2.89
N PRO A 35 4.70 11.18 3.76
CA PRO A 35 5.26 11.45 5.10
C PRO A 35 5.47 10.18 5.92
N ILE A 36 4.59 9.21 5.76
CA ILE A 36 4.71 7.94 6.48
C ILE A 36 5.95 7.19 5.99
N ALA A 37 6.14 7.14 4.68
CA ALA A 37 7.28 6.46 4.10
C ALA A 37 8.59 7.09 4.58
N GLU A 38 8.61 8.40 4.66
CA GLU A 38 9.80 9.10 5.12
C GLU A 38 10.12 8.75 6.57
N LYS A 39 9.11 8.69 7.41
CA LYS A 39 9.32 8.32 8.81
C LYS A 39 9.78 6.88 8.96
N LEU A 40 9.31 6.00 8.11
CA LEU A 40 9.67 4.59 8.17
C LEU A 40 10.95 4.28 7.39
N HIS A 41 11.49 5.24 6.68
CA HIS A 41 12.68 5.05 5.84
C HIS A 41 12.44 3.97 4.79
N LEU A 42 11.26 3.99 4.19
CA LEU A 42 10.88 3.03 3.15
C LEU A 42 10.65 3.75 1.84
N ASP A 43 11.00 3.07 0.76
CA ASP A 43 10.65 3.53 -0.57
C ASP A 43 9.20 3.23 -0.83
N ILE A 44 8.58 4.02 -1.70
CA ILE A 44 7.20 3.81 -2.11
C ILE A 44 7.21 3.13 -3.46
N ASP A 45 6.60 1.94 -3.55
CA ASP A 45 6.47 1.25 -4.82
C ASP A 45 5.22 1.77 -5.52
N HIS A 46 5.40 2.60 -6.55
CA HIS A 46 4.27 3.11 -7.34
C HIS A 46 4.40 2.70 -8.80
N SER A 47 4.77 1.46 -9.02
CA SER A 47 5.01 0.95 -10.36
C SER A 47 3.74 0.45 -11.05
N CYS A 48 2.63 0.32 -10.34
CA CYS A 48 1.40 -0.22 -10.89
C CYS A 48 0.39 0.89 -11.17
N ASP A 49 -0.25 0.81 -12.35
CA ASP A 49 -1.31 1.75 -12.69
C ASP A 49 -2.50 1.57 -11.76
N ARG A 50 -3.26 2.64 -11.56
CA ARG A 50 -4.44 2.62 -10.69
C ARG A 50 -5.43 1.52 -11.07
N ASP A 51 -5.59 1.29 -12.36
CA ASP A 51 -6.59 0.37 -12.87
C ASP A 51 -6.08 -1.07 -13.01
N ASP A 52 -4.85 -1.32 -12.57
CA ASP A 52 -4.24 -2.65 -12.69
C ASP A 52 -4.16 -3.34 -11.34
N ALA A 53 -5.30 -3.86 -10.89
CA ALA A 53 -5.37 -4.55 -9.60
C ALA A 53 -4.50 -5.81 -9.59
N GLY A 54 -4.34 -6.47 -10.73
CA GLY A 54 -3.48 -7.64 -10.80
C GLY A 54 -2.03 -7.33 -10.51
N CYS A 55 -1.56 -6.19 -11.04
CA CYS A 55 -0.21 -5.74 -10.75
C CYS A 55 -0.02 -5.49 -9.25
N ALA A 56 -0.98 -4.78 -8.64
CA ALA A 56 -0.91 -4.48 -7.21
C ALA A 56 -0.91 -5.78 -6.40
N ALA A 57 -1.78 -6.72 -6.73
CA ALA A 57 -1.83 -7.98 -6.01
C ALA A 57 -0.52 -8.76 -6.13
N ASP A 58 0.08 -8.76 -7.31
CA ASP A 58 1.37 -9.42 -7.50
C ASP A 58 2.46 -8.81 -6.62
N LYS A 59 2.49 -7.47 -6.53
CA LYS A 59 3.48 -6.81 -5.68
C LYS A 59 3.28 -7.17 -4.22
N ILE A 60 2.03 -7.22 -3.79
CA ILE A 60 1.70 -7.57 -2.41
C ILE A 60 2.09 -9.00 -2.11
N HIS A 61 1.75 -9.94 -3.00
CA HIS A 61 2.12 -11.34 -2.81
C HIS A 61 3.64 -11.51 -2.76
N LYS A 62 4.34 -10.83 -3.65
CA LYS A 62 5.80 -10.94 -3.69
C LYS A 62 6.42 -10.40 -2.40
N ALA A 63 5.93 -9.26 -1.93
CA ALA A 63 6.44 -8.69 -0.69
C ALA A 63 6.18 -9.61 0.50
N SER A 64 4.98 -10.17 0.57
CA SER A 64 4.61 -11.10 1.64
C SER A 64 5.49 -12.33 1.60
N LYS A 65 5.73 -12.87 0.41
CA LYS A 65 6.58 -14.02 0.23
C LYS A 65 8.02 -13.75 0.67
N ASN A 66 8.46 -12.50 0.52
CA ASN A 66 9.81 -12.09 0.90
C ASN A 66 9.89 -11.68 2.36
N GLY A 67 8.85 -11.92 3.15
CA GLY A 67 8.90 -11.72 4.58
C GLY A 67 8.23 -10.47 5.10
N ALA A 68 7.62 -9.65 4.24
CA ALA A 68 6.90 -8.47 4.70
C ALA A 68 5.65 -8.89 5.47
N LYS A 69 5.56 -8.49 6.72
CA LYS A 69 4.43 -8.88 7.56
C LYS A 69 3.34 -7.83 7.62
N ARG A 70 3.67 -6.60 7.32
CA ARG A 70 2.71 -5.50 7.31
C ARG A 70 2.94 -4.71 6.04
N ILE A 71 1.92 -4.65 5.20
CA ILE A 71 2.01 -4.01 3.90
C ILE A 71 0.99 -2.89 3.85
N LEU A 72 1.44 -1.69 3.56
CA LEU A 72 0.58 -0.53 3.43
C LEU A 72 0.24 -0.36 1.96
N VAL A 73 -1.05 -0.37 1.66
CA VAL A 73 -1.56 -0.27 0.29
C VAL A 73 -2.41 0.99 0.20
N CYS A 74 -2.02 1.94 -0.63
CA CYS A 74 -2.78 3.18 -0.80
C CYS A 74 -3.24 3.27 -2.24
N TRP A 75 -4.53 3.31 -2.43
CA TRP A 75 -5.15 3.20 -3.74
C TRP A 75 -6.48 3.93 -3.76
N GLU A 76 -6.95 4.25 -4.95
CA GLU A 76 -8.26 4.82 -5.09
C GLU A 76 -9.29 3.86 -4.48
N HIS A 77 -10.22 4.41 -3.71
CA HIS A 77 -11.08 3.62 -2.84
C HIS A 77 -11.80 2.48 -3.58
N LYS A 78 -12.34 2.78 -4.75
CA LYS A 78 -13.08 1.77 -5.49
C LYS A 78 -12.20 0.62 -5.97
N ARG A 79 -10.93 0.90 -6.21
CA ARG A 79 -10.00 -0.12 -6.69
C ARG A 79 -9.46 -1.01 -5.58
N LEU A 80 -9.60 -0.58 -4.34
CA LEU A 80 -9.15 -1.42 -3.22
C LEU A 80 -9.92 -2.73 -3.16
N SER A 81 -11.22 -2.71 -3.48
CA SER A 81 -11.99 -3.95 -3.49
C SER A 81 -11.53 -4.89 -4.61
N ASP A 82 -11.13 -4.34 -5.76
CA ASP A 82 -10.61 -5.16 -6.84
C ASP A 82 -9.29 -5.83 -6.43
N ILE A 83 -8.45 -5.10 -5.71
CA ILE A 83 -7.20 -5.67 -5.21
C ILE A 83 -7.48 -6.78 -4.21
N ALA A 84 -8.45 -6.56 -3.32
CA ALA A 84 -8.83 -7.59 -2.35
C ALA A 84 -9.33 -8.84 -3.05
N ASP A 85 -10.14 -8.69 -4.10
CA ASP A 85 -10.61 -9.82 -4.87
C ASP A 85 -9.45 -10.61 -5.47
N LYS A 86 -8.47 -9.91 -6.03
CA LYS A 86 -7.31 -10.58 -6.62
C LYS A 86 -6.46 -11.28 -5.57
N LEU A 87 -6.47 -10.78 -4.35
CA LEU A 87 -5.74 -11.41 -3.25
C LEU A 87 -6.53 -12.55 -2.61
N GLY A 88 -7.81 -12.68 -2.93
CA GLY A 88 -8.64 -13.73 -2.36
C GLY A 88 -9.06 -13.45 -0.93
N ILE A 89 -9.20 -12.19 -0.56
CA ILE A 89 -9.63 -11.81 0.78
C ILE A 89 -10.92 -11.02 0.69
N ASP A 90 -11.64 -10.94 1.82
CA ASP A 90 -12.98 -10.34 1.84
C ASP A 90 -12.97 -8.85 1.54
N GLY A 91 -11.91 -8.17 1.90
CA GLY A 91 -11.82 -6.75 1.66
C GLY A 91 -10.69 -6.16 2.47
N LEU A 92 -10.47 -4.87 2.27
CA LEU A 92 -9.41 -4.16 2.95
C LEU A 92 -10.04 -3.07 3.80
N GLY A 93 -9.84 -3.15 5.11
CA GLY A 93 -10.23 -2.06 5.99
C GLY A 93 -9.38 -0.85 5.67
N THR A 94 -10.01 0.29 5.47
CA THR A 94 -9.28 1.50 5.07
C THR A 94 -9.24 2.54 6.17
N TYR A 95 -8.21 3.36 6.14
CA TYR A 95 -8.18 4.58 6.92
C TYR A 95 -7.72 5.69 5.98
N GLU A 96 -8.02 6.93 6.32
CA GLU A 96 -7.77 8.08 5.45
C GLU A 96 -8.48 7.95 4.10
N GLY A 97 -9.39 7.00 3.96
CA GLY A 97 -10.16 6.83 2.74
C GLY A 97 -9.42 6.24 1.56
N VAL A 98 -8.09 6.13 1.62
CA VAL A 98 -7.31 5.63 0.49
C VAL A 98 -6.25 4.61 0.88
N CYS A 99 -6.02 4.39 2.17
CA CYS A 99 -4.97 3.47 2.61
C CYS A 99 -5.53 2.33 3.41
N ALA A 100 -4.94 1.16 3.24
CA ALA A 100 -5.27 -0.03 4.00
C ALA A 100 -3.95 -0.68 4.41
N ARG A 101 -3.95 -1.36 5.54
CA ARG A 101 -2.77 -2.08 5.99
C ARG A 101 -3.10 -3.55 6.09
N LEU A 102 -2.33 -4.36 5.39
CA LEU A 102 -2.46 -5.82 5.43
C LEU A 102 -1.47 -6.36 6.42
N GLU A 103 -1.91 -7.29 7.26
CA GLU A 103 -1.05 -7.92 8.25
C GLU A 103 -1.10 -9.41 8.08
N GLY A 104 0.03 -10.06 8.40
CA GLY A 104 0.13 -11.48 8.26
C GLY A 104 0.37 -11.89 6.82
N LYS A 105 0.03 -13.11 6.50
CA LYS A 105 0.22 -13.61 5.15
C LYS A 105 -0.94 -13.25 4.25
N VAL A 106 -0.63 -12.91 3.06
CA VAL A 106 -1.63 -12.65 2.01
C VAL A 106 -1.36 -13.47 0.78
#